data_4376717308cff3f9f23057d719138168
#
_entry.id   4376717308cff3f9f23057d719138168
#
_cell.length_a   1.000
_cell.length_b   1.000
_cell.length_c   1.000
_cell.angle_alpha   90.00
_cell.angle_beta   90.00
_cell.angle_gamma   90.00
#
_symmetry.space_group_name_H-M   'P 1'
#
loop_
_entity.id
_entity.type
_entity.pdbx_description
1 polymer ?
#
loop_
_entity_poly.entity_id
_entity_poly.type
_entity_poly.pdbx_seq_one_letter_code
_entity_poly.pdbx_strand_id
1 'polypeptide(L)'
;MNEKERNDYFYVCALIEYIARETRNHRGDIVSAIGEAGIEKLLYDAEVNHCLSFEQVSDEVIEYYKIHQGDFDTISGCNYSIPSFLDIGKLYSIMIEDCAKKGEEVKELMKI
;
A
#
# COMPACT_ATOMS: atom_id res chain seq x y z
N MET A 1 -5.10 -17.50 1.98
CA MET A 1 -6.09 -16.46 1.61
C MET A 1 -6.93 -16.92 0.43
N ASN A 2 -8.20 -16.53 0.40
CA ASN A 2 -9.03 -16.75 -0.78
C ASN A 2 -8.73 -15.69 -1.85
N GLU A 3 -9.35 -15.82 -3.03
CA GLU A 3 -9.10 -14.89 -4.15
C GLU A 3 -9.47 -13.45 -3.80
N LYS A 4 -10.60 -13.24 -3.12
CA LYS A 4 -11.01 -11.89 -2.70
C LYS A 4 -9.98 -11.25 -1.78
N GLU A 5 -9.49 -11.98 -0.80
CA GLU A 5 -8.47 -11.48 0.12
C GLU A 5 -7.17 -11.16 -0.61
N ARG A 6 -6.73 -12.00 -1.54
CA ARG A 6 -5.54 -11.74 -2.35
C ARG A 6 -5.69 -10.45 -3.14
N ASN A 7 -6.85 -10.22 -3.72
CA ASN A 7 -7.12 -9.01 -4.48
C ASN A 7 -7.12 -7.78 -3.58
N ASP A 8 -7.71 -7.89 -2.39
CA ASP A 8 -7.75 -6.79 -1.43
C ASP A 8 -6.33 -6.41 -0.96
N TYR A 9 -5.51 -7.38 -0.61
CA TYR A 9 -4.12 -7.14 -0.20
C TYR A 9 -3.28 -6.59 -1.34
N PHE A 10 -3.46 -7.12 -2.54
CA PHE A 10 -2.79 -6.57 -3.72
C PHE A 10 -3.13 -5.08 -3.89
N TYR A 11 -4.39 -4.76 -3.82
CA TYR A 11 -4.86 -3.38 -4.00
C TYR A 11 -4.26 -2.45 -2.93
N VAL A 12 -4.34 -2.85 -1.66
CA VAL A 12 -3.84 -2.00 -0.56
C VAL A 12 -2.32 -1.84 -0.64
N CYS A 13 -1.58 -2.91 -0.95
CA CYS A 13 -0.13 -2.81 -1.13
C CYS A 13 0.23 -1.88 -2.29
N ALA A 14 -0.48 -1.97 -3.41
CA ALA A 14 -0.28 -1.08 -4.55
C ALA A 14 -0.60 0.38 -4.18
N LEU A 15 -1.66 0.60 -3.42
CA LEU A 15 -2.05 1.93 -2.96
C LEU A 15 -0.98 2.54 -2.04
N ILE A 16 -0.44 1.75 -1.12
CA ILE A 16 0.65 2.19 -0.23
C ILE A 16 1.84 2.66 -1.06
N GLU A 17 2.24 1.87 -2.05
CA GLU A 17 3.36 2.24 -2.93
C GLU A 17 3.05 3.50 -3.74
N TYR A 18 1.83 3.61 -4.26
CA TYR A 18 1.39 4.78 -5.00
C TYR A 18 1.49 6.04 -4.13
N ILE A 19 0.95 5.98 -2.91
CA ILE A 19 0.99 7.10 -1.97
C ILE A 19 2.44 7.46 -1.61
N ALA A 20 3.27 6.45 -1.35
CA ALA A 20 4.67 6.67 -1.01
C ALA A 20 5.41 7.43 -2.11
N ARG A 21 5.20 7.05 -3.38
CA ARG A 21 5.79 7.74 -4.52
C ARG A 21 5.26 9.16 -4.69
N GLU A 22 3.95 9.34 -4.54
CA GLU A 22 3.30 10.66 -4.67
C GLU A 22 3.77 11.63 -3.59
N THR A 23 3.92 11.16 -2.36
CA THR A 23 4.29 12.00 -1.22
C THR A 23 5.79 12.01 -0.96
N ARG A 24 6.57 11.23 -1.70
CA ARG A 24 8.02 11.11 -1.54
C ARG A 24 8.41 10.65 -0.14
N ASN A 25 7.71 9.64 0.33
CA ASN A 25 7.97 9.00 1.61
C ASN A 25 8.36 7.54 1.40
N HIS A 26 8.93 6.91 2.41
CA HIS A 26 9.12 5.48 2.44
C HIS A 26 7.77 4.79 2.66
N ARG A 27 7.63 3.54 2.18
CA ARG A 27 6.44 2.72 2.42
C ARG A 27 6.11 2.61 3.90
N GLY A 28 7.14 2.37 4.72
CA GLY A 28 6.97 2.26 6.16
C GLY A 28 6.38 3.49 6.80
N ASP A 29 6.72 4.67 6.29
CA ASP A 29 6.16 5.94 6.77
C ASP A 29 4.66 6.01 6.47
N ILE A 30 4.25 5.54 5.29
CA ILE A 30 2.84 5.52 4.91
C ILE A 30 2.07 4.52 5.78
N VAL A 31 2.60 3.32 5.96
CA VAL A 31 1.98 2.29 6.81
C VAL A 31 1.82 2.80 8.23
N SER A 32 2.85 3.46 8.77
CA SER A 32 2.81 4.03 10.12
C SER A 32 1.80 5.15 10.25
N ALA A 33 1.70 6.02 9.24
CA ALA A 33 0.75 7.13 9.24
C ALA A 33 -0.69 6.64 9.21
N ILE A 34 -0.97 5.60 8.44
CA ILE A 34 -2.30 5.01 8.34
C ILE A 34 -2.64 4.20 9.60
N GLY A 35 -1.67 3.44 10.09
CA GLY A 35 -1.84 2.60 11.28
C GLY A 35 -2.63 1.33 10.99
N GLU A 36 -2.60 0.40 11.94
CA GLU A 36 -3.23 -0.92 11.77
C GLU A 36 -4.74 -0.82 11.50
N ALA A 37 -5.45 0.01 12.28
CA ALA A 37 -6.89 0.20 12.11
C ALA A 37 -7.22 0.80 10.74
N GLY A 38 -6.41 1.75 10.27
CA GLY A 38 -6.58 2.34 8.94
C GLY A 38 -6.32 1.35 7.83
N ILE A 39 -5.32 0.50 7.98
CA ILE A 39 -5.03 -0.56 7.01
C ILE A 39 -6.19 -1.56 6.95
N GLU A 40 -6.74 -1.96 8.10
CA GLU A 40 -7.90 -2.84 8.14
C GLU A 40 -9.11 -2.23 7.42
N LYS A 41 -9.32 -0.92 7.61
CA LYS A 41 -10.38 -0.20 6.92
C LYS A 41 -10.16 -0.17 5.41
N LEU A 42 -8.94 0.06 4.96
CA LEU A 42 -8.60 0.05 3.53
C LEU A 42 -8.82 -1.32 2.91
N LEU A 43 -8.48 -2.38 3.64
CA LEU A 43 -8.74 -3.75 3.19
C LEU A 43 -10.25 -4.02 3.09
N TYR A 44 -11.01 -3.56 4.07
CA TYR A 44 -12.47 -3.71 4.07
C TYR A 44 -13.12 -2.97 2.89
N ASP A 45 -12.63 -1.77 2.58
CA ASP A 45 -13.17 -0.92 1.53
C ASP A 45 -12.56 -1.19 0.14
N ALA A 46 -11.60 -2.11 0.03
CA ALA A 46 -10.82 -2.32 -1.19
C ALA A 46 -11.70 -2.61 -2.41
N GLU A 47 -12.73 -3.42 -2.25
CA GLU A 47 -13.62 -3.78 -3.36
C GLU A 47 -14.35 -2.56 -3.92
N VAL A 48 -14.79 -1.65 -3.05
CA VAL A 48 -15.45 -0.41 -3.47
C VAL A 48 -14.43 0.57 -4.05
N ASN A 49 -13.30 0.75 -3.36
CA ASN A 49 -12.26 1.68 -3.78
C ASN A 49 -11.62 1.28 -5.11
N HIS A 50 -11.62 -0.01 -5.42
CA HIS A 50 -11.09 -0.51 -6.69
C HIS A 50 -11.83 0.05 -7.91
N CYS A 51 -13.05 0.53 -7.72
CA CYS A 51 -13.84 1.18 -8.78
C CYS A 51 -13.43 2.64 -9.01
N LEU A 52 -12.60 3.21 -8.13
CA LEU A 52 -12.09 4.57 -8.23
C LEU A 52 -10.64 4.55 -8.72
N SER A 53 -10.14 5.69 -9.19
CA SER A 53 -8.73 5.78 -9.57
C SER A 53 -7.84 5.76 -8.33
N PHE A 54 -6.60 5.28 -8.50
CA PHE A 54 -5.60 5.34 -7.42
C PHE A 54 -5.36 6.78 -6.98
N GLU A 55 -5.34 7.72 -7.93
CA GLU A 55 -5.15 9.13 -7.64
C GLU A 55 -6.24 9.66 -6.69
N GLN A 56 -7.49 9.35 -6.98
CA GLN A 56 -8.62 9.80 -6.15
C GLN A 56 -8.55 9.22 -4.74
N VAL A 57 -8.34 7.92 -4.61
CA VAL A 57 -8.25 7.26 -3.31
C VAL A 57 -7.02 7.74 -2.54
N SER A 58 -5.89 7.90 -3.24
CA SER A 58 -4.66 8.44 -2.67
C SER A 58 -4.88 9.82 -2.06
N ASP A 59 -5.53 10.72 -2.79
CA ASP A 59 -5.80 12.07 -2.30
C ASP A 59 -6.66 12.05 -1.03
N GLU A 60 -7.66 11.19 -0.99
CA GLU A 60 -8.52 11.03 0.19
C GLU A 60 -7.73 10.51 1.40
N VAL A 61 -6.87 9.53 1.19
CA VAL A 61 -6.04 8.95 2.25
C VAL A 61 -5.04 9.96 2.77
N ILE A 62 -4.36 10.66 1.88
CA ILE A 62 -3.38 11.69 2.24
C ILE A 62 -4.03 12.77 3.10
N GLU A 63 -5.21 13.23 2.71
CA GLU A 63 -5.94 14.25 3.45
C GLU A 63 -6.42 13.72 4.81
N TYR A 64 -7.02 12.53 4.82
CA TYR A 64 -7.60 11.97 6.04
C TYR A 64 -6.55 11.69 7.11
N TYR A 65 -5.43 11.11 6.73
CA TYR A 65 -4.35 10.75 7.67
C TYR A 65 -3.28 11.84 7.78
N LYS A 66 -3.46 12.97 7.09
CA LYS A 66 -2.55 14.13 7.13
C LYS A 66 -1.11 13.72 6.82
N ILE A 67 -0.95 12.96 5.74
CA ILE A 67 0.36 12.50 5.31
C ILE A 67 1.14 13.68 4.75
N HIS A 68 2.31 13.96 5.34
CA HIS A 68 3.15 15.08 4.92
C HIS A 68 4.01 14.71 3.71
N GLN A 69 4.34 15.71 2.91
CA GLN A 69 5.29 15.57 1.82
C GLN A 69 6.67 15.29 2.39
N GLY A 70 7.29 14.19 1.94
CA GLY A 70 8.66 13.85 2.32
C GLY A 70 9.67 14.29 1.27
N ASP A 71 10.89 13.80 1.40
CA ASP A 71 11.99 14.12 0.50
C ASP A 71 12.68 12.87 -0.04
N PHE A 72 12.12 11.70 0.19
CA PHE A 72 12.65 10.44 -0.30
C PHE A 72 12.21 10.23 -1.76
N ASP A 73 13.18 9.90 -2.62
CA ASP A 73 12.91 9.69 -4.03
C ASP A 73 13.37 8.27 -4.42
N THR A 74 12.40 7.37 -4.64
CA THR A 74 12.67 6.00 -5.06
C THR A 74 12.98 5.90 -6.55
N ILE A 75 12.74 6.96 -7.31
CA ILE A 75 12.77 6.95 -8.77
C ILE A 75 14.02 7.61 -9.31
N SER A 76 14.38 8.78 -8.77
CA SER A 76 15.49 9.59 -9.25
C SER A 76 16.83 8.91 -8.95
N GLY A 77 17.72 8.92 -9.93
CA GLY A 77 19.05 8.33 -9.78
C GLY A 77 19.11 6.81 -9.95
N CYS A 78 17.98 6.17 -10.23
CA CYS A 78 17.96 4.74 -10.49
C CYS A 78 18.43 4.47 -11.93
N ASN A 79 19.42 3.58 -12.08
CA ASN A 79 19.97 3.23 -13.40
C ASN A 79 19.22 2.07 -14.07
N TYR A 80 18.20 1.54 -13.42
CA TYR A 80 17.41 0.40 -13.88
C TYR A 80 15.96 0.80 -14.09
N SER A 81 15.24 -0.02 -14.86
CA SER A 81 13.80 0.14 -14.97
C SER A 81 13.15 0.02 -13.59
N ILE A 82 12.35 1.00 -13.23
CA ILE A 82 11.67 1.01 -11.94
C ILE A 82 10.38 0.22 -12.05
N PRO A 83 10.15 -0.80 -11.20
CA PRO A 83 8.88 -1.51 -11.20
C PRO A 83 7.73 -0.54 -10.94
N SER A 84 6.60 -0.76 -11.59
CA SER A 84 5.40 0.04 -11.33
C SER A 84 4.91 -0.18 -9.90
N PHE A 85 4.08 0.74 -9.40
CA PHE A 85 3.48 0.57 -8.08
C PHE A 85 2.60 -0.70 -8.05
N LEU A 86 2.05 -1.11 -9.18
CA LEU A 86 1.28 -2.35 -9.27
C LEU A 86 2.18 -3.57 -9.11
N ASP A 87 3.35 -3.57 -9.74
CA ASP A 87 4.31 -4.68 -9.61
C ASP A 87 4.83 -4.81 -8.18
N ILE A 88 5.15 -3.70 -7.55
CA ILE A 88 5.58 -3.68 -6.16
C ILE A 88 4.46 -4.15 -5.24
N GLY A 89 3.23 -3.70 -5.48
CA GLY A 89 2.07 -4.14 -4.71
C GLY A 89 1.85 -5.64 -4.81
N LYS A 90 2.02 -6.20 -6.01
CA LYS A 90 1.91 -7.64 -6.23
C LYS A 90 2.98 -8.41 -5.46
N LEU A 91 4.21 -7.92 -5.50
CA LEU A 91 5.32 -8.54 -4.77
C LEU A 91 5.03 -8.58 -3.27
N TYR A 92 4.63 -7.47 -2.68
CA TYR A 92 4.36 -7.42 -1.25
C TYR A 92 3.16 -8.26 -0.85
N SER A 93 2.11 -8.32 -1.69
CA SER A 93 0.94 -9.15 -1.39
C SER A 93 1.31 -10.64 -1.38
N ILE A 94 2.19 -11.07 -2.27
CA ILE A 94 2.69 -12.44 -2.30
C ILE A 94 3.53 -12.73 -1.05
N MET A 95 4.40 -11.81 -0.67
CA MET A 95 5.22 -11.94 0.53
C MET A 95 4.37 -12.05 1.80
N ILE A 96 3.32 -11.25 1.90
CA ILE A 96 2.39 -11.30 3.04
C ILE A 96 1.73 -12.68 3.11
N GLU A 97 1.22 -13.16 1.98
CA GLU A 97 0.57 -14.47 1.95
C GLU A 97 1.53 -15.61 2.34
N ASP A 98 2.77 -15.55 1.86
CA ASP A 98 3.77 -16.60 2.11
C ASP A 98 4.32 -16.56 3.55
N CYS A 99 4.43 -15.38 4.15
CA CYS A 99 5.08 -15.19 5.44
C CYS A 99 4.11 -15.13 6.62
N ALA A 100 2.86 -14.74 6.38
CA ALA A 100 1.89 -14.54 7.45
C ALA A 100 1.28 -15.86 7.89
N LYS A 101 1.07 -15.99 9.20
CA LYS A 101 0.22 -17.05 9.74
C LYS A 101 -1.24 -16.68 9.47
N LYS A 102 -2.09 -17.68 9.37
CA LYS A 102 -3.53 -17.47 9.16
C LYS A 102 -4.09 -16.54 10.23
N GLY A 103 -4.73 -15.45 9.80
CA GLY A 103 -5.27 -14.45 10.68
C GLY A 103 -4.32 -13.35 11.10
N GLU A 104 -3.04 -13.42 10.69
CA GLU A 104 -2.02 -12.43 11.04
C GLU A 104 -1.49 -11.64 9.84
N GLU A 105 -2.23 -11.64 8.73
CA GLU A 105 -1.81 -10.99 7.49
C GLU A 105 -1.64 -9.48 7.65
N VAL A 106 -2.52 -8.82 8.42
CA VAL A 106 -2.41 -7.38 8.68
C VAL A 106 -1.13 -7.06 9.44
N LYS A 107 -0.77 -7.89 10.41
CA LYS A 107 0.47 -7.71 11.17
C LYS A 107 1.69 -7.82 10.26
N GLU A 108 1.64 -8.73 9.29
CA GLU A 108 2.72 -8.89 8.32
C GLU A 108 2.81 -7.67 7.39
N LEU A 109 1.67 -7.15 6.96
CA LEU A 109 1.63 -5.92 6.16
C LEU A 109 2.24 -4.74 6.93
N MET A 110 1.98 -4.64 8.22
CA MET A 110 2.51 -3.55 9.04
C MET A 110 4.04 -3.53 9.15
N LYS A 111 4.71 -4.60 8.74
CA LYS A 111 6.18 -4.69 8.75
C LYS A 111 6.84 -4.15 7.48
N ILE A 112 6.06 -3.73 6.49
CA ILE A 112 6.58 -3.21 5.22
C ILE A 112 7.46 -1.99 5.39
#